data_2df5bd80bafb9b4eef153851b8e6c290
#
_entry.id   2df5bd80bafb9b4eef153851b8e6c290
#
_cell.length_a   1.000
_cell.length_b   1.000
_cell.length_c   1.000
_cell.angle_alpha   90.00
_cell.angle_beta   90.00
_cell.angle_gamma   90.00
#
_symmetry.space_group_name_H-M   'P 1'
#
loop_
_entity.id
_entity.type
_entity.pdbx_description
1 polymer ?
#
loop_
_entity_poly.entity_id
_entity_poly.type
_entity_poly.pdbx_seq_one_letter_code
_entity_poly.pdbx_strand_id
1 'polypeptide(L)' 'MAVEWLDGLVERVELLGQLPDQGRVVPEWGEESVREILYEPYRVIYEIFDDHVQILTLSHYRQELEDR' A
#
# COMPACT_ATOMS: atom_id res chain seq x y z
N MET A 1 6.82 19.45 6.00
CA MET A 1 7.67 19.27 4.84
C MET A 1 7.46 17.90 4.24
N ALA A 2 7.60 17.85 2.93
CA ALA A 2 7.39 16.59 2.21
C ALA A 2 8.38 15.51 2.62
N VAL A 3 9.55 15.91 3.08
CA VAL A 3 10.60 14.95 3.44
C VAL A 3 10.17 14.07 4.59
N GLU A 4 9.57 14.64 5.62
CA GLU A 4 9.13 13.86 6.77
C GLU A 4 8.04 12.88 6.38
N TRP A 5 7.12 13.32 5.54
CA TRP A 5 6.06 12.45 5.07
C TRP A 5 6.63 11.29 4.28
N LEU A 6 7.60 11.60 3.43
CA LEU A 6 8.23 10.58 2.59
C LEU A 6 8.99 9.56 3.43
N ASP A 7 9.66 10.02 4.48
CA ASP A 7 10.37 9.12 5.37
C ASP A 7 9.42 8.14 6.02
N GLY A 8 8.27 8.62 6.45
CA GLY A 8 7.27 7.73 7.04
C GLY A 8 6.76 6.71 6.07
N LEU A 9 6.56 7.12 4.82
CA LEU A 9 6.11 6.19 3.79
C LEU A 9 7.16 5.10 3.55
N VAL A 10 8.43 5.49 3.47
CA VAL A 10 9.49 4.53 3.25
C VAL A 10 9.55 3.53 4.39
N GLU A 11 9.39 3.99 5.63
CA GLU A 11 9.39 3.08 6.76
C GLU A 11 8.24 2.08 6.69
N ARG A 12 7.07 2.55 6.28
CA ARG A 12 5.92 1.64 6.15
C ARG A 12 6.18 0.59 5.07
N VAL A 13 6.78 1.00 3.97
CA VAL A 13 7.09 0.08 2.89
C VAL A 13 8.13 -0.94 3.35
N GLU A 14 9.11 -0.51 4.12
CA GLU A 14 10.11 -1.44 4.63
C GLU A 14 9.49 -2.46 5.57
N LEU A 15 8.54 -2.03 6.38
CA LEU A 15 7.83 -2.96 7.24
C LEU A 15 7.08 -4.01 6.46
N LEU A 16 6.56 -3.65 5.31
CA LEU A 16 5.86 -4.60 4.46
C LEU A 16 6.79 -5.72 3.98
N GLY A 17 8.07 -5.42 3.81
CA GLY A 17 9.03 -6.43 3.44
C GLY A 17 9.23 -7.46 4.53
N GLN A 18 9.02 -7.07 5.78
CA GLN A 18 9.16 -7.97 6.93
C GLN A 18 7.85 -8.63 7.31
N LEU A 19 6.74 -7.91 7.15
CA LEU A 19 5.42 -8.39 7.52
C LEU A 19 4.47 -8.17 6.34
N PRO A 20 4.61 -8.95 5.28
CA PRO A 20 3.81 -8.70 4.07
C PRO A 20 2.31 -8.86 4.29
N ASP A 21 1.92 -9.67 5.26
CA ASP A 21 0.50 -9.92 5.53
C ASP A 21 -0.16 -8.78 6.29
N GLN A 22 0.55 -7.72 6.57
CA GLN A 22 0.03 -6.61 7.34
C GLN A 22 -1.16 -5.93 6.66
N GLY A 23 -1.13 -5.85 5.34
CA GLY A 23 -2.22 -5.24 4.60
C GLY A 23 -3.37 -6.21 4.40
N ARG A 24 -4.51 -5.68 4.00
CA ARG A 24 -5.66 -6.52 3.73
C ARG A 24 -5.74 -6.85 2.25
N VAL A 25 -6.40 -7.94 1.93
CA VAL A 25 -6.60 -8.34 0.54
C VAL A 25 -7.47 -7.31 -0.16
N VAL A 26 -7.09 -6.96 -1.38
CA VAL A 26 -7.86 -6.01 -2.19
C VAL A 26 -9.00 -6.77 -2.84
N PRO A 27 -10.26 -6.47 -2.48
CA PRO A 27 -11.37 -7.27 -2.98
C PRO A 27 -11.49 -7.25 -4.50
N GLU A 28 -11.20 -6.11 -5.11
CA GLU A 28 -11.35 -5.98 -6.55
C GLU A 28 -10.38 -6.87 -7.32
N TRP A 29 -9.26 -7.18 -6.69
CA TRP A 29 -8.24 -8.01 -7.34
C TRP A 29 -8.52 -9.49 -7.19
N GLY A 30 -9.07 -9.88 -6.04
CA GLY A 30 -9.39 -11.27 -5.81
C GLY A 30 -8.20 -12.18 -5.66
N GLU A 31 -7.03 -11.64 -5.32
CA GLU A 31 -5.81 -12.43 -5.13
C GLU A 31 -5.24 -12.15 -3.76
N GLU A 32 -4.88 -13.21 -3.05
CA GLU A 32 -4.34 -13.07 -1.71
C GLU A 32 -2.98 -12.38 -1.68
N SER A 33 -2.24 -12.43 -2.78
CA SER A 33 -0.93 -11.82 -2.85
C SER A 33 -1.01 -10.31 -3.05
N VAL A 34 -2.17 -9.78 -3.43
CA VAL A 34 -2.32 -8.35 -3.67
C VAL A 34 -3.03 -7.74 -2.47
N ARG A 35 -2.34 -6.83 -1.79
CA ARG A 35 -2.81 -6.27 -0.54
C ARG A 35 -2.76 -4.75 -0.58
N GLU A 36 -3.42 -4.14 0.39
CA GLU A 36 -3.42 -2.69 0.51
C GLU A 36 -3.25 -2.28 1.95
N ILE A 37 -2.61 -1.14 2.15
CA ILE A 37 -2.56 -0.48 3.44
C ILE A 37 -2.94 0.98 3.22
N LEU A 38 -3.39 1.60 4.30
CA LEU A 38 -3.68 3.03 4.28
C LEU A 38 -2.51 3.78 4.87
N TYR A 39 -2.03 4.75 4.14
CA TYR A 39 -1.04 5.71 4.63
C TYR A 39 -1.58 7.08 4.29
N GLU A 40 -2.39 7.60 5.18
CA GLU A 40 -3.22 8.75 4.90
C GLU A 40 -2.45 9.91 4.34
N PRO A 41 -2.97 10.54 3.31
CA PRO A 41 -4.31 10.29 2.72
C PRO A 41 -4.28 9.31 1.56
N TYR A 42 -3.29 8.44 1.52
CA TYR A 42 -3.09 7.56 0.38
C TYR A 42 -3.40 6.12 0.70
N ARG A 43 -3.68 5.40 -0.35
CA ARG A 43 -3.90 3.97 -0.34
C ARG A 43 -2.76 3.34 -1.11
N VAL A 44 -2.03 2.45 -0.47
CA VAL A 44 -0.87 1.80 -1.08
C VAL A 44 -1.25 0.37 -1.41
N ILE A 45 -1.20 0.02 -2.69
CA ILE A 45 -1.50 -1.33 -3.13
C ILE A 45 -0.20 -1.99 -3.54
N TYR A 46 0.04 -3.18 -3.02
CA TYR A 46 1.29 -3.88 -3.24
C TYR A 46 1.03 -5.35 -3.50
N GLU A 47 2.00 -6.00 -4.11
CA GLU A 47 1.93 -7.43 -4.38
C GLU A 47 3.06 -8.13 -3.67
N ILE A 48 2.76 -9.29 -3.09
CA ILE A 48 3.72 -10.08 -2.33
C ILE A 48 4.29 -11.17 -3.24
N PHE A 49 5.62 -11.20 -3.34
CA PHE A 49 6.33 -12.24 -4.04
C PHE A 49 7.17 -13.03 -3.04
N ASP A 50 7.81 -14.10 -3.51
CA ASP A 50 8.55 -14.98 -2.62
C ASP A 50 9.70 -14.26 -1.93
N ASP A 51 10.34 -13.35 -2.63
CA ASP A 51 11.56 -12.70 -2.12
C ASP A 51 11.44 -11.19 -2.01
N HIS A 52 10.28 -10.61 -2.33
CA HIS A 52 10.15 -9.16 -2.23
C HIS A 52 8.68 -8.76 -2.27
N VAL A 53 8.45 -7.48 -2.03
CA VAL A 53 7.15 -6.86 -2.14
C VAL A 53 7.26 -5.74 -3.17
N GLN A 54 6.29 -5.68 -4.08
CA GLN A 54 6.30 -4.68 -5.13
C GLN A 54 5.12 -3.73 -4.97
N ILE A 55 5.41 -2.44 -4.95
CA ILE A 55 4.35 -1.44 -4.89
C ILE A 55 3.73 -1.31 -6.28
N LEU A 56 2.44 -1.54 -6.36
CA LEU A 56 1.74 -1.46 -7.64
C LEU A 56 1.20 -0.07 -7.90
N THR A 57 0.62 0.55 -6.88
CA THR A 57 0.05 1.86 -7.09
C THR A 57 -0.08 2.59 -5.76
N LEU A 58 -0.13 3.90 -5.84
CA LEU A 58 -0.31 4.80 -4.71
C LEU A 58 -1.44 5.73 -5.11
N SER A 59 -2.62 5.57 -4.50
CA SER A 59 -3.79 6.34 -4.84
C SER A 59 -4.24 7.19 -3.68
N HIS A 60 -4.73 8.36 -3.99
CA HIS A 60 -5.33 9.23 -3.00
C HIS A 60 -6.77 8.74 -2.79
N TYR A 61 -7.02 8.06 -1.67
CA TYR A 61 -8.31 7.38 -1.51
C TYR A 61 -9.48 8.34 -1.46
N ARG A 62 -9.23 9.58 -1.12
CA ARG A 62 -10.26 10.58 -1.14
C ARG A 62 -10.78 10.83 -2.55
N GLN A 63 -9.85 10.84 -3.51
CA GLN A 63 -10.23 11.00 -4.90
C GLN A 63 -11.09 9.83 -5.37
N GLU A 64 -10.77 8.65 -4.91
CA GLU A 64 -11.54 7.47 -5.30
C GLU A 64 -12.97 7.60 -4.86
N LEU A 65 -13.17 8.15 -3.67
CA LEU A 65 -14.52 8.35 -3.17
C LEU A 65 -15.28 9.39 -3.99
N GLU A 66 -14.58 10.39 -4.45
CA GLU A 66 -15.21 11.46 -5.22
C GLU A 66 -15.58 11.02 -6.62
N ASP A 67 -14.93 10.02 -7.14
CA ASP A 67 -15.17 9.54 -8.48
C ASP A 67 -16.45 8.75 -8.62
N ARG A 68 -17.17 8.58 -7.56
CA ARG A 68 -18.40 7.81 -7.58
C ARG A 68 -19.57 8.48 -8.22
#